data_c623d3f69c2f8783f6606ff7f2feae08
#
_entry.id   c623d3f69c2f8783f6606ff7f2feae08
#
_cell.length_a   1.000
_cell.length_b   1.000
_cell.length_c   1.000
_cell.angle_alpha   90.00
_cell.angle_beta   90.00
_cell.angle_gamma   90.00
#
_symmetry.space_group_name_H-M   'P 1'
#
loop_
_entity.id
_entity.type
_entity.pdbx_description
1 polymer ?
#
loop_
_entity_poly.entity_id
_entity_poly.type
_entity_poly.pdbx_seq_one_letter_code
_entity_poly.pdbx_strand_id
1 'polypeptide(L)'
;MEKGFDATSMGEIAKQAHASTETFYRHFPTKEELFEKVLLRRTELLKGELNSVLTSEDSPEKALTAFGELGLSLLLAPQTLSLHRILVMEKGRFPEVVESFYAQGPERVQAALASYLAEQIKKGKLRKMNPDVGARQFFDLVIPEFHFGMNLRSRPAPTKAEMRQRVKEAIDCFLHGYGSSG
;
A
#
# COMPACT_ATOMS: atom_id res chain seq x y z
N MET A 1 13.79 5.50 -12.50
CA MET A 1 12.67 6.16 -13.23
C MET A 1 12.82 7.67 -13.11
N GLU A 2 13.77 8.23 -13.85
CA GLU A 2 14.10 9.66 -13.77
C GLU A 2 13.32 10.51 -14.79
N LYS A 3 12.76 9.91 -15.83
CA LYS A 3 12.19 10.64 -16.98
C LYS A 3 10.66 10.81 -16.95
N GLY A 4 9.94 10.30 -15.98
CA GLY A 4 8.47 10.34 -15.94
C GLY A 4 7.78 9.48 -17.00
N PHE A 5 6.44 9.42 -16.96
CA PHE A 5 5.65 8.56 -17.85
C PHE A 5 5.82 8.98 -19.33
N ASP A 6 5.62 10.26 -19.67
CA ASP A 6 5.64 10.71 -21.08
C ASP A 6 7.01 10.60 -21.75
N ALA A 7 8.08 10.89 -21.00
CA ALA A 7 9.44 10.89 -21.56
C ALA A 7 10.06 9.49 -21.73
N THR A 8 9.40 8.42 -21.30
CA THR A 8 9.87 7.04 -21.47
C THR A 8 9.16 6.38 -22.65
N SER A 9 9.90 5.88 -23.64
CA SER A 9 9.31 5.18 -24.80
C SER A 9 9.14 3.68 -24.53
N MET A 10 8.17 3.05 -25.19
CA MET A 10 7.96 1.59 -25.15
C MET A 10 9.19 0.83 -25.62
N GLY A 11 9.92 1.36 -26.62
CA GLY A 11 11.17 0.77 -27.13
C GLY A 11 12.29 0.79 -26.10
N GLU A 12 12.44 1.88 -25.32
CA GLU A 12 13.40 1.96 -24.21
C GLU A 12 13.07 0.94 -23.11
N ILE A 13 11.79 0.78 -22.79
CA ILE A 13 11.35 -0.20 -21.76
C ILE A 13 11.64 -1.63 -22.27
N ALA A 14 11.28 -1.96 -23.51
CA ALA A 14 11.55 -3.27 -24.11
C ALA A 14 13.05 -3.60 -24.08
N LYS A 15 13.90 -2.63 -24.43
CA LYS A 15 15.36 -2.77 -24.38
C LYS A 15 15.87 -3.04 -22.96
N GLN A 16 15.36 -2.32 -21.96
CA GLN A 16 15.72 -2.55 -20.56
C GLN A 16 15.22 -3.90 -20.03
N ALA A 17 14.08 -4.36 -20.52
CA ALA A 17 13.52 -5.67 -20.20
C ALA A 17 14.19 -6.83 -20.97
N HIS A 18 15.19 -6.55 -21.80
CA HIS A 18 15.85 -7.54 -22.68
C HIS A 18 14.85 -8.30 -23.57
N ALA A 19 13.75 -7.63 -23.96
CA ALA A 19 12.72 -8.19 -24.82
C ALA A 19 12.83 -7.61 -26.24
N SER A 20 12.47 -8.42 -27.27
CA SER A 20 12.32 -7.86 -28.60
C SER A 20 11.14 -6.88 -28.64
N THR A 21 11.29 -5.80 -29.40
CA THR A 21 10.24 -4.78 -29.54
C THR A 21 8.93 -5.39 -30.02
N GLU A 22 8.97 -6.32 -30.98
CA GLU A 22 7.81 -7.02 -31.50
C GLU A 22 7.08 -7.82 -30.39
N THR A 23 7.84 -8.63 -29.64
CA THR A 23 7.28 -9.42 -28.53
C THR A 23 6.68 -8.51 -27.47
N PHE A 24 7.34 -7.38 -27.18
CA PHE A 24 6.88 -6.43 -26.17
C PHE A 24 5.56 -5.76 -26.57
N TYR A 25 5.45 -5.26 -27.82
CA TYR A 25 4.20 -4.66 -28.32
C TYR A 25 3.06 -5.68 -28.47
N ARG A 26 3.37 -6.95 -28.72
CA ARG A 26 2.35 -8.01 -28.73
C ARG A 26 1.72 -8.24 -27.37
N HIS A 27 2.49 -8.08 -26.26
CA HIS A 27 1.99 -8.24 -24.88
C HIS A 27 1.41 -6.96 -24.30
N PHE A 28 1.92 -5.83 -24.72
CA PHE A 28 1.55 -4.50 -24.24
C PHE A 28 1.39 -3.56 -25.44
N PRO A 29 0.21 -3.57 -26.08
CA PRO A 29 -0.06 -2.74 -27.26
C PRO A 29 0.15 -1.26 -27.02
N THR A 30 -0.18 -0.78 -25.80
CA THR A 30 -0.02 0.62 -25.41
C THR A 30 0.79 0.75 -24.12
N LYS A 31 1.29 1.94 -23.87
CA LYS A 31 2.05 2.27 -22.67
C LYS A 31 1.14 2.31 -21.44
N GLU A 32 -0.09 2.69 -21.64
CA GLU A 32 -1.17 2.72 -20.67
C GLU A 32 -1.47 1.29 -20.18
N GLU A 33 -1.65 0.33 -21.06
CA GLU A 33 -1.88 -1.08 -20.72
C GLU A 33 -0.69 -1.69 -19.98
N LEU A 34 0.54 -1.35 -20.40
CA LEU A 34 1.73 -1.75 -19.67
C LEU A 34 1.72 -1.18 -18.25
N PHE A 35 1.43 0.11 -18.13
CA PHE A 35 1.38 0.81 -16.84
C PHE A 35 0.35 0.18 -15.91
N GLU A 36 -0.86 -0.05 -16.39
CA GLU A 36 -1.93 -0.71 -15.66
C GLU A 36 -1.49 -2.11 -15.16
N LYS A 37 -0.94 -2.95 -16.05
CA LYS A 37 -0.47 -4.29 -15.68
C LYS A 37 0.66 -4.28 -14.66
N VAL A 38 1.58 -3.32 -14.76
CA VAL A 38 2.65 -3.14 -13.75
C VAL A 38 2.06 -2.75 -12.39
N LEU A 39 1.10 -1.83 -12.39
CA LEU A 39 0.38 -1.41 -11.19
C LEU A 39 -0.32 -2.60 -10.51
N LEU A 40 -1.12 -3.32 -11.27
CA LEU A 40 -1.89 -4.47 -10.78
C LEU A 40 -0.97 -5.56 -10.23
N ARG A 41 0.10 -5.88 -10.96
CA ARG A 41 1.08 -6.88 -10.51
C ARG A 41 1.74 -6.48 -9.19
N ARG A 42 2.14 -5.22 -9.07
CA ARG A 42 2.73 -4.70 -7.83
C ARG A 42 1.76 -4.78 -6.67
N THR A 43 0.51 -4.38 -6.89
CA THR A 43 -0.57 -4.43 -5.91
C THR A 43 -0.84 -5.83 -5.39
N GLU A 44 -0.91 -6.83 -6.27
CA GLU A 44 -1.15 -8.22 -5.86
C GLU A 44 -0.01 -8.78 -4.99
N LEU A 45 1.23 -8.47 -5.32
CA LEU A 45 2.38 -8.88 -4.50
C LEU A 45 2.31 -8.28 -3.09
N LEU A 46 2.10 -6.96 -3.00
CA LEU A 46 2.00 -6.26 -1.72
C LEU A 46 0.83 -6.77 -0.87
N LYS A 47 -0.31 -7.00 -1.49
CA LYS A 47 -1.50 -7.56 -0.82
C LYS A 47 -1.21 -8.95 -0.25
N GLY A 48 -0.54 -9.82 -1.01
CA GLY A 48 -0.17 -11.16 -0.57
C GLY A 48 0.72 -11.14 0.68
N GLU A 49 1.75 -10.31 0.67
CA GLU A 49 2.66 -10.12 1.81
C GLU A 49 1.91 -9.59 3.05
N LEU A 50 1.08 -8.57 2.91
CA LEU A 50 0.31 -7.99 4.01
C LEU A 50 -0.71 -8.96 4.61
N ASN A 51 -1.41 -9.73 3.77
CA ASN A 51 -2.37 -10.72 4.25
C ASN A 51 -1.70 -11.85 5.03
N SER A 52 -0.53 -12.30 4.60
CA SER A 52 0.21 -13.37 5.29
C SER A 52 0.57 -13.00 6.72
N VAL A 53 0.92 -11.74 6.96
CA VAL A 53 1.26 -11.24 8.29
C VAL A 53 0.07 -11.24 9.24
N LEU A 54 -1.13 -10.89 8.78
CA LEU A 54 -2.34 -10.89 9.61
C LEU A 54 -2.74 -12.30 10.08
N THR A 55 -2.36 -13.33 9.33
CA THR A 55 -2.72 -14.72 9.65
C THR A 55 -1.64 -15.48 10.41
N SER A 56 -0.42 -14.96 10.50
CA SER A 56 0.72 -15.64 11.11
C SER A 56 0.86 -15.44 12.63
N GLU A 57 0.13 -14.47 13.20
CA GLU A 57 0.31 -14.07 14.59
C GLU A 57 -0.92 -14.34 15.46
N ASP A 58 -0.71 -14.85 16.68
CA ASP A 58 -1.79 -15.22 17.61
C ASP A 58 -2.40 -14.02 18.38
N SER A 59 -1.67 -12.91 18.47
CA SER A 59 -2.07 -11.71 19.21
C SER A 59 -2.40 -10.57 18.26
N PRO A 60 -3.55 -9.88 18.44
CA PRO A 60 -3.89 -8.69 17.65
C PRO A 60 -2.80 -7.62 17.67
N GLU A 61 -2.15 -7.41 18.81
CA GLU A 61 -1.06 -6.46 18.94
C GLU A 61 0.10 -6.81 18.01
N LYS A 62 0.56 -8.06 18.03
CA LYS A 62 1.67 -8.51 17.17
C LYS A 62 1.30 -8.46 15.69
N ALA A 63 0.11 -8.96 15.33
CA ALA A 63 -0.36 -8.97 13.95
C ALA A 63 -0.50 -7.54 13.39
N LEU A 64 -1.12 -6.64 14.13
CA LEU A 64 -1.29 -5.25 13.72
C LEU A 64 0.05 -4.49 13.68
N THR A 65 0.97 -4.77 14.61
CA THR A 65 2.33 -4.20 14.59
C THR A 65 3.08 -4.63 13.34
N ALA A 66 3.14 -5.93 13.07
CA ALA A 66 3.84 -6.46 11.90
C ALA A 66 3.18 -5.98 10.59
N PHE A 67 1.84 -5.92 10.53
CA PHE A 67 1.11 -5.38 9.39
C PHE A 67 1.40 -3.89 9.17
N GLY A 68 1.43 -3.08 10.23
CA GLY A 68 1.75 -1.66 10.17
C GLY A 68 3.19 -1.39 9.73
N GLU A 69 4.16 -2.12 10.29
CA GLU A 69 5.59 -2.00 9.92
C GLU A 69 5.82 -2.38 8.46
N LEU A 70 5.27 -3.51 8.03
CA LEU A 70 5.38 -3.95 6.64
C LEU A 70 4.67 -2.98 5.69
N GLY A 71 3.43 -2.59 6.00
CA GLY A 71 2.64 -1.65 5.20
C GLY A 71 3.34 -0.32 5.03
N LEU A 72 3.88 0.26 6.12
CA LEU A 72 4.62 1.51 6.08
C LEU A 72 5.92 1.39 5.26
N SER A 73 6.66 0.28 5.44
CA SER A 73 7.88 0.00 4.67
C SER A 73 7.60 -0.10 3.17
N LEU A 74 6.52 -0.79 2.78
CA LEU A 74 6.13 -0.96 1.37
C LEU A 74 5.62 0.36 0.76
N LEU A 75 4.83 1.13 1.51
CA LEU A 75 4.28 2.40 1.07
C LEU A 75 5.38 3.46 0.84
N LEU A 76 6.37 3.50 1.73
CA LEU A 76 7.47 4.47 1.67
C LEU A 76 8.65 4.01 0.81
N ALA A 77 8.60 2.82 0.21
CA ALA A 77 9.61 2.37 -0.72
C ALA A 77 9.72 3.35 -1.92
N PRO A 78 10.94 3.69 -2.36
CA PRO A 78 11.16 4.68 -3.43
C PRO A 78 10.34 4.39 -4.70
N GLN A 79 10.19 3.11 -5.04
CA GLN A 79 9.41 2.68 -6.20
C GLN A 79 7.91 2.97 -6.02
N THR A 80 7.36 2.73 -4.82
CA THR A 80 5.95 2.99 -4.50
C THR A 80 5.66 4.49 -4.51
N LEU A 81 6.54 5.30 -3.91
CA LEU A 81 6.40 6.76 -3.92
C LEU A 81 6.50 7.33 -5.33
N SER A 82 7.42 6.81 -6.17
CA SER A 82 7.51 7.23 -7.57
C SER A 82 6.25 6.87 -8.35
N LEU A 83 5.69 5.70 -8.08
CA LEU A 83 4.44 5.25 -8.69
C LEU A 83 3.26 6.14 -8.29
N HIS A 84 3.13 6.46 -7.00
CA HIS A 84 2.09 7.37 -6.51
C HIS A 84 2.19 8.76 -7.16
N ARG A 85 3.39 9.30 -7.33
CA ARG A 85 3.58 10.59 -8.04
C ARG A 85 3.10 10.52 -9.48
N ILE A 86 3.42 9.44 -10.20
CA ILE A 86 2.93 9.25 -11.57
C ILE A 86 1.40 9.17 -11.58
N LEU A 87 0.78 8.40 -10.68
CA LEU A 87 -0.68 8.30 -10.59
C LEU A 87 -1.36 9.65 -10.35
N VAL A 88 -0.79 10.47 -9.45
CA VAL A 88 -1.31 11.81 -9.18
C VAL A 88 -1.19 12.72 -10.41
N MET A 89 -0.06 12.67 -11.11
CA MET A 89 0.20 13.47 -12.31
C MET A 89 -0.71 13.05 -13.48
N GLU A 90 -0.93 11.76 -13.66
CA GLU A 90 -1.67 11.19 -14.78
C GLU A 90 -3.17 11.02 -14.51
N LYS A 91 -3.66 11.33 -13.29
CA LYS A 91 -5.07 11.17 -12.91
C LYS A 91 -6.05 11.84 -13.89
N GLY A 92 -5.71 13.01 -14.37
CA GLY A 92 -6.56 13.75 -15.33
C GLY A 92 -6.60 13.12 -16.71
N ARG A 93 -5.58 12.37 -17.10
CA ARG A 93 -5.43 11.73 -18.41
C ARG A 93 -5.94 10.28 -18.40
N PHE A 94 -5.71 9.55 -17.31
CA PHE A 94 -6.07 8.13 -17.18
C PHE A 94 -6.87 7.88 -15.89
N PRO A 95 -8.06 8.47 -15.72
CA PRO A 95 -8.83 8.33 -14.49
C PRO A 95 -9.19 6.87 -14.20
N GLU A 96 -9.52 6.08 -15.23
CA GLU A 96 -9.89 4.67 -15.09
C GLU A 96 -8.74 3.80 -14.56
N VAL A 97 -7.51 4.07 -14.96
CA VAL A 97 -6.32 3.36 -14.47
C VAL A 97 -6.10 3.67 -12.99
N VAL A 98 -6.28 4.93 -12.58
CA VAL A 98 -6.15 5.35 -11.19
C VAL A 98 -7.23 4.73 -10.32
N GLU A 99 -8.49 4.73 -10.76
CA GLU A 99 -9.60 4.09 -10.06
C GLU A 99 -9.39 2.58 -9.94
N SER A 100 -8.98 1.91 -11.02
CA SER A 100 -8.65 0.48 -11.03
C SER A 100 -7.54 0.15 -10.02
N PHE A 101 -6.49 0.96 -9.97
CA PHE A 101 -5.41 0.80 -8.99
C PHE A 101 -5.94 0.94 -7.55
N TYR A 102 -6.75 1.96 -7.28
CA TYR A 102 -7.29 2.21 -5.95
C TYR A 102 -8.18 1.07 -5.47
N ALA A 103 -9.10 0.63 -6.33
CA ALA A 103 -10.04 -0.45 -6.06
C ALA A 103 -9.35 -1.81 -5.84
N GLN A 104 -8.30 -2.10 -6.60
CA GLN A 104 -7.61 -3.41 -6.52
C GLN A 104 -6.47 -3.43 -5.49
N GLY A 105 -5.97 -2.28 -5.06
CA GLY A 105 -4.87 -2.13 -4.10
C GLY A 105 -5.36 -1.67 -2.73
N PRO A 106 -5.34 -0.35 -2.48
CA PRO A 106 -5.66 0.22 -1.17
C PRO A 106 -6.97 -0.28 -0.57
N GLU A 107 -8.06 -0.31 -1.34
CA GLU A 107 -9.37 -0.76 -0.85
C GLU A 107 -9.37 -2.23 -0.47
N ARG A 108 -8.71 -3.10 -1.22
CA ARG A 108 -8.62 -4.53 -0.89
C ARG A 108 -7.74 -4.80 0.33
N VAL A 109 -6.66 -4.03 0.51
CA VAL A 109 -5.83 -4.12 1.71
C VAL A 109 -6.63 -3.66 2.93
N GLN A 110 -7.41 -2.59 2.80
CA GLN A 110 -8.30 -2.13 3.86
C GLN A 110 -9.38 -3.17 4.19
N ALA A 111 -10.00 -3.77 3.19
CA ALA A 111 -11.02 -4.82 3.38
C ALA A 111 -10.44 -6.08 4.06
N ALA A 112 -9.20 -6.46 3.74
CA ALA A 112 -8.52 -7.57 4.39
C ALA A 112 -8.27 -7.28 5.88
N LEU A 113 -7.82 -6.07 6.22
CA LEU A 113 -7.67 -5.65 7.61
C LEU A 113 -9.03 -5.62 8.32
N ALA A 114 -10.09 -5.09 7.69
CA ALA A 114 -11.45 -5.09 8.26
C ALA A 114 -11.93 -6.52 8.56
N SER A 115 -11.70 -7.46 7.65
CA SER A 115 -12.03 -8.88 7.85
C SER A 115 -11.26 -9.48 9.05
N TYR A 116 -9.98 -9.17 9.16
CA TYR A 116 -9.18 -9.58 10.33
C TYR A 116 -9.74 -9.01 11.64
N LEU A 117 -10.05 -7.70 11.68
CA LEU A 117 -10.62 -7.06 12.86
C LEU A 117 -11.97 -7.68 13.25
N ALA A 118 -12.84 -7.97 12.29
CA ALA A 118 -14.10 -8.66 12.52
C ALA A 118 -13.91 -10.03 13.21
N GLU A 119 -12.92 -10.79 12.77
CA GLU A 119 -12.54 -12.07 13.40
C GLU A 119 -12.05 -11.88 14.85
N GLN A 120 -11.21 -10.86 15.12
CA GLN A 120 -10.71 -10.61 16.47
C GLN A 120 -11.82 -10.13 17.41
N ILE A 121 -12.79 -9.35 16.92
CA ILE A 121 -14.00 -8.98 17.66
C ILE A 121 -14.82 -10.22 18.00
N LYS A 122 -15.05 -11.13 17.03
CA LYS A 122 -15.77 -12.38 17.24
C LYS A 122 -15.10 -13.27 18.27
N LYS A 123 -13.77 -13.27 18.33
CA LYS A 123 -12.95 -13.99 19.32
C LYS A 123 -12.89 -13.29 20.69
N GLY A 124 -13.50 -12.11 20.85
CA GLY A 124 -13.45 -11.33 22.08
C GLY A 124 -12.11 -10.66 22.39
N LYS A 125 -11.17 -10.67 21.43
CA LYS A 125 -9.85 -10.05 21.59
C LYS A 125 -9.86 -8.54 21.34
N LEU A 126 -10.89 -8.03 20.66
CA LEU A 126 -11.15 -6.61 20.46
C LEU A 126 -12.60 -6.29 20.88
N ARG A 127 -12.83 -5.08 21.37
CA ARG A 127 -14.19 -4.61 21.66
C ARG A 127 -15.02 -4.47 20.39
N LYS A 128 -16.34 -4.49 20.52
CA LYS A 128 -17.26 -4.31 19.41
C LYS A 128 -17.08 -2.92 18.77
N MET A 129 -16.83 -2.92 17.47
CA MET A 129 -16.73 -1.73 16.61
C MET A 129 -17.18 -2.09 15.20
N ASN A 130 -17.36 -1.08 14.33
CA ASN A 130 -17.49 -1.34 12.90
C ASN A 130 -16.08 -1.67 12.32
N PRO A 131 -15.86 -2.88 11.76
CA PRO A 131 -14.52 -3.28 11.28
C PRO A 131 -13.96 -2.40 10.15
N ASP A 132 -14.82 -1.89 9.25
CA ASP A 132 -14.38 -1.01 8.14
C ASP A 132 -13.91 0.34 8.67
N VAL A 133 -14.63 0.87 9.70
CA VAL A 133 -14.21 2.10 10.37
C VAL A 133 -12.90 1.87 11.11
N GLY A 134 -12.77 0.76 11.83
CA GLY A 134 -11.54 0.39 12.53
C GLY A 134 -10.35 0.26 11.58
N ALA A 135 -10.52 -0.40 10.45
CA ALA A 135 -9.46 -0.54 9.43
C ALA A 135 -9.02 0.83 8.88
N ARG A 136 -9.97 1.72 8.56
CA ARG A 136 -9.67 3.07 8.10
C ARG A 136 -8.90 3.88 9.15
N GLN A 137 -9.38 3.87 10.40
CA GLN A 137 -8.71 4.57 11.50
C GLN A 137 -7.31 4.03 11.79
N PHE A 138 -7.09 2.73 11.64
CA PHE A 138 -5.76 2.14 11.74
C PHE A 138 -4.80 2.74 10.70
N PHE A 139 -5.23 2.82 9.43
CA PHE A 139 -4.42 3.45 8.39
C PHE A 139 -4.18 4.93 8.65
N ASP A 140 -5.19 5.67 9.13
CA ASP A 140 -5.08 7.08 9.48
C ASP A 140 -4.07 7.32 10.62
N LEU A 141 -3.95 6.40 11.57
CA LEU A 141 -2.96 6.47 12.64
C LEU A 141 -1.54 6.15 12.15
N VAL A 142 -1.36 5.22 11.22
CA VAL A 142 -0.04 4.74 10.80
C VAL A 142 0.59 5.62 9.71
N ILE A 143 -0.17 6.03 8.70
CA ILE A 143 0.35 6.51 7.42
C ILE A 143 0.57 8.03 7.29
N PRO A 144 -0.34 8.95 7.71
CA PRO A 144 -0.47 10.29 7.13
C PRO A 144 0.79 11.14 7.15
N GLU A 145 1.50 11.22 8.27
CA GLU A 145 2.62 12.15 8.42
C GLU A 145 3.77 11.83 7.45
N PHE A 146 4.16 10.57 7.35
CA PHE A 146 5.24 10.15 6.48
C PHE A 146 4.85 10.26 5.00
N HIS A 147 3.65 9.87 4.64
CA HIS A 147 3.20 9.91 3.26
C HIS A 147 3.11 11.35 2.73
N PHE A 148 2.50 12.27 3.48
CA PHE A 148 2.46 13.69 3.11
C PHE A 148 3.84 14.33 3.17
N GLY A 149 4.65 14.02 4.18
CA GLY A 149 6.00 14.56 4.35
C GLY A 149 6.91 14.22 3.17
N MET A 150 6.87 12.99 2.68
CA MET A 150 7.73 12.55 1.57
C MET A 150 7.21 12.97 0.19
N ASN A 151 5.90 13.14 0.01
CA ASN A 151 5.34 13.55 -1.28
C ASN A 151 5.33 15.08 -1.47
N LEU A 152 5.13 15.86 -0.40
CA LEU A 152 4.98 17.31 -0.48
C LEU A 152 6.19 18.09 0.06
N ARG A 153 7.07 17.46 0.82
CA ARG A 153 8.26 18.10 1.39
C ARG A 153 9.49 17.29 1.02
N SER A 154 10.62 17.98 0.82
CA SER A 154 11.93 17.35 0.63
C SER A 154 12.49 16.82 1.97
N ARG A 155 11.73 15.99 2.66
CA ARG A 155 12.20 15.29 3.86
C ARG A 155 12.95 14.01 3.47
N PRO A 156 14.02 13.66 4.17
CA PRO A 156 14.65 12.37 4.01
C PRO A 156 13.66 11.24 4.35
N ALA A 157 13.86 10.07 3.75
CA ALA A 157 13.08 8.89 4.12
C ALA A 157 13.25 8.60 5.61
N PRO A 158 12.18 8.23 6.33
CA PRO A 158 12.29 7.88 7.74
C PRO A 158 13.17 6.65 7.91
N THR A 159 13.92 6.63 9.00
CA THR A 159 14.70 5.46 9.41
C THR A 159 13.77 4.33 9.83
N LYS A 160 14.28 3.11 9.85
CA LYS A 160 13.53 1.95 10.38
C LYS A 160 13.09 2.16 11.84
N ALA A 161 13.90 2.87 12.63
CA ALA A 161 13.57 3.17 14.03
C ALA A 161 12.38 4.14 14.13
N GLU A 162 12.35 5.20 13.32
CA GLU A 162 11.23 6.14 13.27
C GLU A 162 9.94 5.46 12.80
N MET A 163 10.01 4.59 11.79
CA MET A 163 8.85 3.82 11.34
C MET A 163 8.31 2.91 12.43
N ARG A 164 9.17 2.17 13.13
CA ARG A 164 8.77 1.32 14.26
C ARG A 164 8.15 2.11 15.39
N GLN A 165 8.76 3.24 15.76
CA GLN A 165 8.21 4.10 16.81
C GLN A 165 6.82 4.60 16.44
N ARG A 166 6.62 5.05 15.21
CA ARG A 166 5.30 5.47 14.70
C ARG A 166 4.27 4.36 14.77
N VAL A 167 4.63 3.16 14.33
CA VAL A 167 3.73 2.01 14.38
C VAL A 167 3.38 1.67 15.83
N LYS A 168 4.35 1.65 16.73
CA LYS A 168 4.13 1.39 18.15
C LYS A 168 3.13 2.38 18.76
N GLU A 169 3.29 3.67 18.52
CA GLU A 169 2.37 4.72 18.99
C GLU A 169 0.97 4.56 18.40
N ALA A 170 0.88 4.23 17.11
CA ALA A 170 -0.39 3.98 16.44
C ALA A 170 -1.11 2.75 17.01
N ILE A 171 -0.39 1.67 17.28
CA ILE A 171 -0.93 0.44 17.88
C ILE A 171 -1.41 0.70 19.31
N ASP A 172 -0.62 1.41 20.11
CA ASP A 172 -0.99 1.78 21.46
C ASP A 172 -2.30 2.57 21.47
N CYS A 173 -2.38 3.62 20.66
CA CYS A 173 -3.60 4.43 20.49
C CYS A 173 -4.80 3.58 20.02
N PHE A 174 -4.60 2.73 19.02
CA PHE A 174 -5.65 1.90 18.44
C PHE A 174 -6.18 0.88 19.45
N LEU A 175 -5.30 0.17 20.15
CA LEU A 175 -5.71 -0.86 21.12
C LEU A 175 -6.30 -0.26 22.39
N HIS A 176 -5.85 0.88 22.90
CA HIS A 176 -6.51 1.59 23.99
C HIS A 176 -7.90 2.06 23.59
N GLY A 177 -8.07 2.47 22.32
CA GLY A 177 -9.39 2.80 21.79
C GLY A 177 -10.30 1.60 21.57
N TYR A 178 -9.77 0.46 21.09
CA TYR A 178 -10.53 -0.69 20.61
C TYR A 178 -10.17 -2.02 21.27
N GLY A 179 -9.23 -2.03 22.23
CA GLY A 179 -8.94 -3.21 23.03
C GLY A 179 -10.16 -3.63 23.88
N SER A 180 -10.32 -4.92 24.16
CA SER A 180 -11.28 -5.38 25.16
C SER A 180 -10.80 -4.93 26.53
N SER A 181 -11.69 -4.31 27.30
CA SER A 181 -11.44 -4.11 28.74
C SER A 181 -11.33 -5.49 29.39
N GLY A 182 -10.16 -5.79 29.98
CA GLY A 182 -9.92 -7.01 30.73
C GLY A 182 -10.79 -7.10 31.98
#